data_7d3cba996d0284f7ed98f9c4eaef5c54
#
_entry.id   7d3cba996d0284f7ed98f9c4eaef5c54
#
_cell.length_a   1.000
_cell.length_b   1.000
_cell.length_c   1.000
_cell.angle_alpha   90.00
_cell.angle_beta   90.00
_cell.angle_gamma   90.00
#
_symmetry.space_group_name_H-M   'P 1'
#
loop_
_entity.id
_entity.type
_entity.pdbx_description
1 polymer ?
#
loop_
_entity_poly.entity_id
_entity_poly.type
_entity_poly.pdbx_seq_one_letter_code
_entity_poly.pdbx_strand_id
1 'polypeptide(L)'
;LVLREPKVGNPLYLNFDEQGRLWVVEYRQYPWPAGLRMVTHDKVYRNVYDPPFPPPPPHAPDSPFLGKDRISIHEDTDGDGAFDSHKVFLDGLNLATAALKGRGGVFVLNPPYLLFYADENGDDRPDSPAPRILLSGFGLEDSHSIASNLRWGPDGWMYATHGSTVTANVVLHGPDNKPLADFKPIHRMGQFAWRYHPETHRFEVFAEGGGNAFGVEIDSKGRVYSGHNGGDTRGFHYVQGGYYRKSFGKHGNLSNPYAFGHFPAMAHPKVKRFTHTFEIYEGTALPKRYHGKLFGTAPILRYVVASDLKPHGSTFRTEDVDKPITIGEDPADRWFSPVEIQTGPDGNLYVADFHARQVAHYIAYSKGLTDADLGRIYRLKAKGVKPPKFGDPFSPAKLVQTALRHPNRWHRETALRLLGDRKDPTLVPKLRAVLREESGQPALQALWA
;
A
#
# COMPACT_ATOMS: atom_id res chain seq x y z
N LEU A 1 6.09 17.77 -10.48
CA LEU A 1 6.37 17.84 -9.06
C LEU A 1 5.19 18.52 -8.37
N VAL A 2 4.63 17.89 -7.31
CA VAL A 2 3.50 18.46 -6.55
C VAL A 2 3.80 18.61 -5.06
N LEU A 3 4.84 17.93 -4.57
CA LEU A 3 5.33 18.05 -3.20
C LEU A 3 6.82 17.69 -3.17
N ARG A 4 7.60 18.36 -2.33
CA ARG A 4 9.03 18.10 -2.20
C ARG A 4 9.55 18.46 -0.81
N GLU A 5 10.77 18.05 -0.56
CA GLU A 5 11.53 18.44 0.63
C GLU A 5 11.56 19.99 0.80
N PRO A 6 11.51 20.53 2.02
CA PRO A 6 11.47 19.83 3.32
C PRO A 6 10.06 19.45 3.81
N LYS A 7 9.01 19.65 3.01
CA LYS A 7 7.62 19.38 3.39
C LYS A 7 7.32 17.88 3.49
N VAL A 8 8.10 17.05 2.80
CA VAL A 8 8.00 15.58 2.85
C VAL A 8 9.40 14.98 2.81
N GLY A 9 9.63 13.89 3.56
CA GLY A 9 10.88 13.14 3.56
C GLY A 9 10.62 11.64 3.36
N ASN A 10 11.37 11.02 2.46
CA ASN A 10 11.36 9.57 2.18
C ASN A 10 9.93 8.96 2.06
N PRO A 11 9.05 9.46 1.17
CA PRO A 11 7.66 9.05 1.10
C PRO A 11 7.56 7.60 0.59
N LEU A 12 6.99 6.68 1.40
CA LEU A 12 6.86 5.27 1.08
C LEU A 12 5.47 4.89 0.59
N TYR A 13 4.44 5.47 1.17
CA TYR A 13 3.05 5.10 0.92
C TYR A 13 2.21 6.35 0.72
N LEU A 14 1.31 6.29 -0.27
CA LEU A 14 0.37 7.34 -0.62
C LEU A 14 -1.06 6.83 -0.49
N ASN A 15 -1.95 7.69 0.00
CA ASN A 15 -3.39 7.48 -0.06
C ASN A 15 -4.11 8.82 -0.16
N PHE A 16 -5.33 8.83 -0.68
CA PHE A 16 -6.19 10.01 -0.71
C PHE A 16 -7.43 9.77 0.13
N ASP A 17 -7.77 10.74 0.98
CA ASP A 17 -9.01 10.71 1.73
C ASP A 17 -10.20 11.25 0.92
N GLU A 18 -11.39 11.17 1.48
CA GLU A 18 -12.63 11.60 0.84
C GLU A 18 -12.72 13.11 0.55
N GLN A 19 -11.87 13.92 1.17
CA GLN A 19 -11.70 15.34 0.86
C GLN A 19 -10.72 15.58 -0.30
N GLY A 20 -10.05 14.52 -0.79
CA GLY A 20 -9.03 14.61 -1.84
C GLY A 20 -7.66 15.04 -1.32
N ARG A 21 -7.45 15.04 -0.01
CA ARG A 21 -6.17 15.35 0.62
C ARG A 21 -5.25 14.13 0.54
N LEU A 22 -3.97 14.40 0.35
CA LEU A 22 -2.94 13.37 0.23
C LEU A 22 -2.38 13.00 1.60
N TRP A 23 -2.51 11.74 1.97
CA TRP A 23 -1.89 11.11 3.13
C TRP A 23 -0.60 10.42 2.72
N VAL A 24 0.48 10.71 3.45
CA VAL A 24 1.82 10.20 3.16
C VAL A 24 2.39 9.52 4.40
N VAL A 25 2.89 8.30 4.24
CA VAL A 25 3.80 7.71 5.23
C VAL A 25 5.22 8.04 4.82
N GLU A 26 5.90 8.77 5.67
CA GLU A 26 7.29 9.16 5.53
C GLU A 26 8.18 8.16 6.27
N TYR A 27 8.95 7.36 5.50
CA TYR A 27 9.76 6.24 6.00
C TYR A 27 11.16 6.68 6.40
N ARG A 28 11.24 7.63 7.32
CA ARG A 28 12.47 8.34 7.69
C ARG A 28 13.37 7.53 8.61
N GLN A 29 12.82 6.49 9.26
CA GLN A 29 13.56 5.54 10.09
C GLN A 29 14.33 4.51 9.27
N TYR A 30 13.92 4.29 8.01
CA TYR A 30 14.58 3.35 7.10
C TYR A 30 16.10 3.57 7.01
N PRO A 31 16.96 2.53 6.93
CA PRO A 31 16.57 1.12 6.80
C PRO A 31 16.61 0.30 8.12
N TRP A 32 16.92 0.88 9.24
CA TRP A 32 17.06 0.13 10.50
C TRP A 32 16.01 0.52 11.53
N PRO A 33 15.38 -0.47 12.20
CA PRO A 33 14.45 -0.18 13.29
C PRO A 33 15.16 0.51 14.46
N ALA A 34 14.52 1.51 15.07
CA ALA A 34 15.02 2.17 16.26
C ALA A 34 14.97 1.23 17.48
N GLY A 35 15.96 1.31 18.35
CA GLY A 35 16.01 0.59 19.63
C GLY A 35 16.34 -0.90 19.55
N LEU A 36 16.40 -1.47 18.34
CA LEU A 36 16.79 -2.87 18.17
C LEU A 36 18.28 -2.99 17.90
N ARG A 37 18.92 -3.89 18.65
CA ARG A 37 20.32 -4.22 18.44
C ARG A 37 20.43 -5.44 17.54
N MET A 38 21.00 -5.29 16.37
CA MET A 38 21.34 -6.41 15.50
C MET A 38 22.49 -7.19 16.13
N VAL A 39 22.26 -8.47 16.42
CA VAL A 39 23.26 -9.36 17.07
C VAL A 39 23.97 -10.26 16.08
N THR A 40 23.30 -10.67 14.99
CA THR A 40 23.89 -11.50 13.94
C THR A 40 23.01 -11.47 12.68
N HIS A 41 23.46 -12.15 11.64
CA HIS A 41 22.65 -12.54 10.48
C HIS A 41 22.43 -14.05 10.49
N ASP A 42 21.26 -14.48 10.05
CA ASP A 42 21.02 -15.89 9.81
C ASP A 42 21.68 -16.38 8.50
N LYS A 43 21.52 -17.67 8.19
CA LYS A 43 22.11 -18.31 7.00
C LYS A 43 21.65 -17.70 5.66
N VAL A 44 20.58 -16.90 5.66
CA VAL A 44 19.99 -16.25 4.49
C VAL A 44 20.06 -14.72 4.58
N TYR A 45 20.96 -14.20 5.40
CA TYR A 45 21.23 -12.76 5.57
C TYR A 45 20.05 -11.95 6.10
N ARG A 46 19.19 -12.57 6.94
CA ARG A 46 18.17 -11.84 7.71
C ARG A 46 18.78 -11.38 9.03
N ASN A 47 18.42 -10.17 9.44
CA ASN A 47 18.87 -9.63 10.71
C ASN A 47 18.23 -10.40 11.89
N VAL A 48 19.02 -10.70 12.90
CA VAL A 48 18.55 -11.17 14.19
C VAL A 48 18.72 -10.04 15.18
N TYR A 49 17.62 -9.59 15.76
CA TYR A 49 17.57 -8.48 16.70
C TYR A 49 17.38 -8.98 18.14
N ASP A 50 17.91 -8.17 19.08
CA ASP A 50 17.71 -8.32 20.51
C ASP A 50 17.35 -6.94 21.11
N PRO A 51 16.13 -6.71 21.63
CA PRO A 51 14.97 -7.62 21.54
C PRO A 51 14.50 -7.81 20.09
N PRO A 52 13.70 -8.86 19.78
CA PRO A 52 13.28 -9.14 18.40
C PRO A 52 12.27 -8.12 17.85
N PHE A 53 11.51 -7.47 18.72
CA PHE A 53 10.51 -6.47 18.36
C PHE A 53 10.54 -5.27 19.30
N PRO A 54 10.27 -4.05 18.80
CA PRO A 54 10.02 -2.91 19.67
C PRO A 54 8.68 -3.08 20.39
N PRO A 55 8.47 -2.45 21.55
CA PRO A 55 7.14 -2.33 22.15
C PRO A 55 6.21 -1.53 21.22
N PRO A 56 4.87 -1.64 21.36
CA PRO A 56 3.95 -0.80 20.60
C PRO A 56 4.09 0.67 20.99
N PRO A 57 3.83 1.62 20.05
CA PRO A 57 3.78 3.04 20.38
C PRO A 57 2.61 3.34 21.34
N PRO A 58 2.60 4.51 22.04
CA PRO A 58 3.55 5.60 21.89
C PRO A 58 4.86 5.37 22.67
N HIS A 59 5.91 6.01 22.17
CA HIS A 59 7.22 5.99 22.86
C HIS A 59 7.51 7.33 23.53
N ALA A 60 8.11 7.30 24.71
CA ALA A 60 8.58 8.51 25.37
C ALA A 60 9.70 9.19 24.56
N PRO A 61 9.90 10.52 24.71
CA PRO A 61 10.92 11.23 23.93
C PRO A 61 12.36 10.71 24.13
N ASP A 62 12.65 10.09 25.25
CA ASP A 62 13.95 9.50 25.59
C ASP A 62 14.02 7.99 25.32
N SER A 63 12.96 7.41 24.80
CA SER A 63 12.92 5.98 24.48
C SER A 63 13.85 5.63 23.31
N PRO A 64 14.65 4.58 23.43
CA PRO A 64 15.45 4.10 22.30
C PRO A 64 14.60 3.60 21.13
N PHE A 65 13.32 3.28 21.36
CA PHE A 65 12.39 2.78 20.33
C PHE A 65 11.65 3.90 19.59
N LEU A 66 11.83 5.17 20.03
CA LEU A 66 11.26 6.31 19.31
C LEU A 66 11.86 6.37 17.91
N GLY A 67 11.03 6.15 16.90
CA GLY A 67 11.41 6.21 15.51
C GLY A 67 11.36 7.62 14.94
N LYS A 68 11.58 7.73 13.63
CA LYS A 68 11.57 8.99 12.88
C LYS A 68 10.45 9.06 11.86
N ASP A 69 9.68 7.97 11.69
CA ASP A 69 8.63 7.90 10.70
C ASP A 69 7.45 8.78 11.11
N ARG A 70 6.78 9.28 10.08
CA ARG A 70 5.70 10.24 10.21
C ARG A 70 4.56 9.88 9.29
N ILE A 71 3.34 10.20 9.70
CA ILE A 71 2.17 10.24 8.82
C ILE A 71 1.76 11.69 8.69
N SER A 72 1.79 12.21 7.46
CA SER A 72 1.45 13.60 7.14
C SER A 72 0.28 13.68 6.17
N ILE A 73 -0.47 14.77 6.27
CA ILE A 73 -1.63 15.10 5.43
C ILE A 73 -1.30 16.36 4.67
N HIS A 74 -1.49 16.34 3.37
CA HIS A 74 -1.19 17.46 2.49
C HIS A 74 -2.42 17.87 1.69
N GLU A 75 -2.61 19.17 1.54
CA GLU A 75 -3.75 19.75 0.83
C GLU A 75 -3.29 20.79 -0.17
N ASP A 76 -3.95 20.83 -1.34
CA ASP A 76 -3.85 21.86 -2.37
C ASP A 76 -4.97 22.87 -2.10
N THR A 77 -4.67 23.93 -1.32
CA THR A 77 -5.70 24.85 -0.82
C THR A 77 -6.09 25.91 -1.82
N ASP A 78 -5.21 26.26 -2.78
CA ASP A 78 -5.46 27.27 -3.80
C ASP A 78 -5.89 26.68 -5.16
N GLY A 79 -5.77 25.34 -5.31
CA GLY A 79 -6.20 24.62 -6.50
C GLY A 79 -5.24 24.75 -7.69
N ASP A 80 -3.98 25.08 -7.46
CA ASP A 80 -2.96 25.17 -8.51
C ASP A 80 -2.39 23.80 -8.89
N GLY A 81 -2.67 22.80 -8.06
CA GLY A 81 -2.29 21.40 -8.23
C GLY A 81 -0.97 21.03 -7.60
N ALA A 82 -0.39 21.89 -6.77
CA ALA A 82 0.67 21.56 -5.82
C ALA A 82 0.11 21.55 -4.40
N PHE A 83 0.69 20.75 -3.52
CA PHE A 83 0.28 20.72 -2.12
C PHE A 83 0.99 21.81 -1.34
N ASP A 84 0.25 22.77 -0.83
CA ASP A 84 0.77 23.96 -0.14
C ASP A 84 0.59 23.93 1.38
N SER A 85 -0.42 23.22 1.89
CA SER A 85 -0.66 23.00 3.30
C SER A 85 -0.25 21.59 3.75
N HIS A 86 0.20 21.45 5.00
CA HIS A 86 0.47 20.14 5.58
C HIS A 86 0.15 20.11 7.08
N LYS A 87 -0.23 18.93 7.55
CA LYS A 87 -0.49 18.60 8.95
C LYS A 87 0.12 17.26 9.28
N VAL A 88 0.64 17.08 10.48
CA VAL A 88 1.14 15.81 10.97
C VAL A 88 0.02 15.12 11.75
N PHE A 89 -0.34 13.91 11.35
CA PHE A 89 -1.29 13.05 12.06
C PHE A 89 -0.58 12.25 13.16
N LEU A 90 0.55 11.60 12.83
CA LEU A 90 1.40 10.86 13.77
C LEU A 90 2.87 11.14 13.49
N ASP A 91 3.68 11.14 14.55
CA ASP A 91 5.14 11.25 14.48
C ASP A 91 5.78 10.21 15.42
N GLY A 92 7.07 9.98 15.26
CA GLY A 92 7.83 9.08 16.14
C GLY A 92 7.57 7.59 15.92
N LEU A 93 7.03 7.22 14.76
CA LEU A 93 6.79 5.82 14.39
C LEU A 93 8.10 5.14 13.98
N ASN A 94 8.11 3.79 14.01
CA ASN A 94 9.30 2.98 13.81
C ASN A 94 9.06 1.94 12.71
N LEU A 95 9.52 2.22 11.50
CA LEU A 95 9.31 1.44 10.28
C LEU A 95 7.81 1.32 9.89
N ALA A 96 7.08 2.43 9.93
CA ALA A 96 5.70 2.49 9.45
C ALA A 96 5.64 2.36 7.92
N THR A 97 4.74 1.52 7.42
CA THR A 97 4.67 1.18 5.98
C THR A 97 3.36 1.51 5.30
N ALA A 98 2.30 1.79 6.05
CA ALA A 98 1.02 2.24 5.48
C ALA A 98 0.15 2.95 6.51
N ALA A 99 -0.75 3.81 6.01
CA ALA A 99 -1.80 4.48 6.77
C ALA A 99 -3.08 4.53 5.94
N LEU A 100 -4.16 3.93 6.43
CA LEU A 100 -5.41 3.76 5.68
C LEU A 100 -6.59 4.26 6.50
N LYS A 101 -7.28 5.31 6.02
CA LYS A 101 -8.44 5.90 6.69
C LYS A 101 -9.69 5.04 6.53
N GLY A 102 -10.52 4.98 7.57
CA GLY A 102 -11.83 4.33 7.58
C GLY A 102 -12.27 3.90 8.97
N ARG A 103 -13.55 3.59 9.12
CA ARG A 103 -14.16 3.09 10.37
C ARG A 103 -13.97 4.02 11.56
N GLY A 104 -14.01 5.35 11.33
CA GLY A 104 -13.85 6.36 12.37
C GLY A 104 -12.42 6.55 12.87
N GLY A 105 -11.42 6.30 12.01
CA GLY A 105 -10.02 6.48 12.37
C GLY A 105 -9.06 6.09 11.27
N VAL A 106 -7.83 5.74 11.66
CA VAL A 106 -6.74 5.40 10.75
C VAL A 106 -6.09 4.09 11.16
N PHE A 107 -6.07 3.14 10.24
CA PHE A 107 -5.28 1.91 10.37
C PHE A 107 -3.84 2.18 9.97
N VAL A 108 -2.91 1.87 10.85
CA VAL A 108 -1.48 2.11 10.64
C VAL A 108 -0.74 0.77 10.67
N LEU A 109 -0.12 0.42 9.56
CA LEU A 109 0.79 -0.72 9.50
C LEU A 109 2.17 -0.24 9.91
N ASN A 110 2.53 -0.56 11.15
CA ASN A 110 3.82 -0.26 11.76
C ASN A 110 4.42 -1.57 12.27
N PRO A 111 5.01 -2.40 11.38
CA PRO A 111 5.54 -3.70 11.81
C PRO A 111 6.36 -3.60 13.08
N PRO A 112 6.18 -4.51 14.04
CA PRO A 112 5.46 -5.80 13.93
C PRO A 112 3.94 -5.71 14.10
N TYR A 113 3.33 -4.52 14.10
CA TYR A 113 1.93 -4.29 14.45
C TYR A 113 1.08 -3.80 13.29
N LEU A 114 -0.21 -4.20 13.29
CA LEU A 114 -1.30 -3.43 12.69
C LEU A 114 -2.03 -2.71 13.83
N LEU A 115 -2.05 -1.39 13.76
CA LEU A 115 -2.59 -0.50 14.79
C LEU A 115 -3.83 0.22 14.27
N PHE A 116 -4.70 0.65 15.18
CA PHE A 116 -5.83 1.53 14.87
C PHE A 116 -5.84 2.73 15.81
N TYR A 117 -5.83 3.91 15.24
CA TYR A 117 -5.99 5.19 15.93
C TYR A 117 -7.36 5.74 15.62
N ALA A 118 -8.21 5.86 16.63
CA ALA A 118 -9.50 6.51 16.49
C ALA A 118 -9.34 8.02 16.23
N ASP A 119 -10.19 8.56 15.37
CA ASP A 119 -10.34 9.99 15.05
C ASP A 119 -11.83 10.20 14.72
N GLU A 120 -12.68 10.02 15.76
CA GLU A 120 -14.13 9.99 15.59
C GLU A 120 -14.70 11.36 15.25
N ASN A 121 -14.05 12.43 15.74
CA ASN A 121 -14.44 13.81 15.45
C ASN A 121 -13.92 14.32 14.09
N GLY A 122 -12.99 13.59 13.45
CA GLY A 122 -12.43 13.93 12.13
C GLY A 122 -11.56 15.18 12.13
N ASP A 123 -10.90 15.52 13.25
CA ASP A 123 -10.03 16.70 13.35
C ASP A 123 -8.59 16.45 12.89
N ASP A 124 -8.32 15.24 12.36
CA ASP A 124 -7.03 14.75 11.92
C ASP A 124 -6.01 14.64 13.07
N ARG A 125 -6.49 14.25 14.23
CA ARG A 125 -5.67 13.90 15.39
C ARG A 125 -6.22 12.63 16.03
N PRO A 126 -5.34 11.74 16.48
CA PRO A 126 -5.82 10.59 17.24
C PRO A 126 -6.54 11.02 18.53
N ASP A 127 -7.71 10.47 18.81
CA ASP A 127 -8.46 10.70 20.07
C ASP A 127 -7.65 10.25 21.29
N SER A 128 -6.71 9.32 21.09
CA SER A 128 -5.76 8.84 22.10
C SER A 128 -4.38 8.66 21.50
N PRO A 129 -3.30 9.00 22.20
CA PRO A 129 -1.94 8.71 21.76
C PRO A 129 -1.65 7.21 21.72
N ALA A 130 -2.34 6.40 22.52
CA ALA A 130 -2.19 4.96 22.55
C ALA A 130 -3.17 4.30 21.57
N PRO A 131 -2.68 3.53 20.58
CA PRO A 131 -3.53 2.85 19.62
C PRO A 131 -4.19 1.59 20.18
N ARG A 132 -5.20 1.12 19.48
CA ARG A 132 -5.62 -0.28 19.57
C ARG A 132 -4.67 -1.14 18.75
N ILE A 133 -4.17 -2.21 19.35
CA ILE A 133 -3.40 -3.23 18.64
C ILE A 133 -4.40 -4.22 18.04
N LEU A 134 -4.40 -4.37 16.73
CA LEU A 134 -5.28 -5.30 16.03
C LEU A 134 -4.56 -6.61 15.75
N LEU A 135 -3.33 -6.51 15.23
CA LEU A 135 -2.44 -7.64 14.94
C LEU A 135 -1.04 -7.33 15.43
N SER A 136 -0.29 -8.38 15.75
CA SER A 136 1.15 -8.31 16.02
C SER A 136 1.89 -9.50 15.40
N GLY A 137 3.22 -9.46 15.42
CA GLY A 137 4.07 -10.60 15.02
C GLY A 137 4.49 -10.60 13.56
N PHE A 138 4.38 -9.48 12.84
CA PHE A 138 5.03 -9.32 11.54
C PHE A 138 6.53 -9.16 11.72
N GLY A 139 7.33 -9.85 10.89
CA GLY A 139 8.79 -9.84 11.01
C GLY A 139 9.45 -8.50 10.68
N LEU A 140 10.65 -8.27 11.25
CA LEU A 140 11.48 -7.07 11.03
C LEU A 140 12.88 -7.39 10.51
N GLU A 141 13.15 -8.64 10.17
CA GLU A 141 14.50 -9.13 9.84
C GLU A 141 15.10 -8.46 8.59
N ASP A 142 14.26 -7.89 7.73
CA ASP A 142 14.69 -7.17 6.53
C ASP A 142 13.68 -6.06 6.20
N SER A 143 14.05 -4.81 6.41
CA SER A 143 13.21 -3.63 6.15
C SER A 143 12.73 -3.48 4.70
N HIS A 144 13.32 -4.23 3.76
CA HIS A 144 12.88 -4.31 2.37
C HIS A 144 11.84 -5.42 2.12
N SER A 145 11.40 -6.09 3.17
CA SER A 145 10.53 -7.25 3.09
C SER A 145 9.46 -7.29 4.18
N ILE A 146 9.39 -6.27 5.03
CA ILE A 146 8.39 -6.21 6.11
C ILE A 146 6.98 -6.11 5.56
N ALA A 147 5.98 -6.36 6.40
CA ALA A 147 4.58 -6.16 6.04
C ALA A 147 4.36 -4.73 5.54
N SER A 148 3.71 -4.59 4.40
CA SER A 148 3.65 -3.31 3.70
C SER A 148 2.36 -3.14 2.93
N ASN A 149 2.02 -1.87 2.71
CA ASN A 149 0.88 -1.42 1.95
C ASN A 149 -0.45 -1.89 2.58
N LEU A 150 -1.44 -1.03 2.60
CA LEU A 150 -2.80 -1.36 3.01
C LEU A 150 -3.74 -0.80 1.95
N ARG A 151 -4.69 -1.63 1.48
CA ARG A 151 -5.74 -1.19 0.58
C ARG A 151 -7.09 -1.75 1.00
N TRP A 152 -8.13 -0.94 0.93
CA TRP A 152 -9.49 -1.45 1.02
C TRP A 152 -9.81 -2.30 -0.19
N GLY A 153 -10.26 -3.52 0.04
CA GLY A 153 -10.94 -4.31 -0.97
C GLY A 153 -12.40 -3.89 -1.10
N PRO A 154 -13.03 -4.19 -2.23
CA PRO A 154 -14.44 -3.88 -2.45
C PRO A 154 -15.37 -4.64 -1.50
N ASP A 155 -14.89 -5.69 -0.88
CA ASP A 155 -15.57 -6.60 0.05
C ASP A 155 -15.48 -6.15 1.53
N GLY A 156 -14.95 -4.95 1.79
CA GLY A 156 -14.79 -4.40 3.13
C GLY A 156 -13.61 -4.93 3.93
N TRP A 157 -12.79 -5.81 3.34
CA TRP A 157 -11.53 -6.24 3.91
C TRP A 157 -10.41 -5.26 3.58
N MET A 158 -9.45 -5.14 4.47
CA MET A 158 -8.15 -4.53 4.18
C MET A 158 -7.15 -5.59 3.75
N TYR A 159 -6.45 -5.34 2.66
CA TYR A 159 -5.44 -6.22 2.08
C TYR A 159 -4.05 -5.63 2.23
N ALA A 160 -3.06 -6.50 2.42
CA ALA A 160 -1.65 -6.13 2.44
C ALA A 160 -0.76 -7.31 2.05
N THR A 161 0.52 -7.05 1.90
CA THR A 161 1.53 -8.07 1.62
C THR A 161 2.59 -8.14 2.71
N HIS A 162 3.29 -9.26 2.76
CA HIS A 162 4.45 -9.52 3.57
C HIS A 162 5.56 -10.01 2.66
N GLY A 163 6.74 -9.50 2.81
CA GLY A 163 7.82 -9.75 1.85
C GLY A 163 8.54 -11.07 2.07
N SER A 164 9.54 -11.28 1.25
CA SER A 164 10.16 -12.60 1.05
C SER A 164 11.15 -13.03 2.12
N THR A 165 11.76 -12.09 2.84
CA THR A 165 12.93 -12.36 3.70
C THR A 165 12.67 -12.14 5.19
N VAL A 166 11.41 -12.05 5.55
CA VAL A 166 10.95 -11.92 6.94
C VAL A 166 10.05 -13.09 7.31
N THR A 167 9.93 -13.33 8.61
CA THR A 167 9.08 -14.39 9.17
C THR A 167 8.00 -13.75 10.04
N ALA A 168 6.75 -14.11 9.79
CA ALA A 168 5.63 -13.67 10.61
C ALA A 168 5.16 -14.79 11.54
N ASN A 169 4.74 -14.40 12.73
CA ASN A 169 3.97 -15.23 13.65
C ASN A 169 2.78 -14.39 14.13
N VAL A 170 1.80 -14.22 13.23
CA VAL A 170 0.72 -13.26 13.41
C VAL A 170 -0.21 -13.66 14.53
N VAL A 171 -0.47 -12.71 15.43
CA VAL A 171 -1.37 -12.84 16.57
C VAL A 171 -2.47 -11.80 16.48
N LEU A 172 -3.71 -12.21 16.71
CA LEU A 172 -4.89 -11.35 16.78
C LEU A 172 -5.10 -10.86 18.22
N HIS A 173 -5.36 -9.57 18.41
CA HIS A 173 -5.53 -8.95 19.72
C HIS A 173 -6.98 -8.56 20.00
N GLY A 174 -7.39 -8.67 21.26
CA GLY A 174 -8.69 -8.23 21.75
C GLY A 174 -8.77 -6.72 22.01
N PRO A 175 -9.94 -6.23 22.46
CA PRO A 175 -10.13 -4.81 22.79
C PRO A 175 -9.23 -4.28 23.90
N ASP A 176 -8.71 -5.15 24.76
CA ASP A 176 -7.77 -4.85 25.84
C ASP A 176 -6.29 -4.86 25.40
N ASN A 177 -6.05 -4.90 24.09
CA ASN A 177 -4.73 -5.01 23.47
C ASN A 177 -3.96 -6.29 23.83
N LYS A 178 -4.62 -7.32 24.37
CA LYS A 178 -3.99 -8.61 24.65
C LYS A 178 -4.26 -9.61 23.53
N PRO A 179 -3.34 -10.55 23.31
CA PRO A 179 -3.59 -11.67 22.40
C PRO A 179 -4.90 -12.40 22.77
N LEU A 180 -5.70 -12.71 21.76
CA LEU A 180 -6.90 -13.51 21.94
C LEU A 180 -6.52 -14.96 22.28
N ALA A 181 -7.03 -15.47 23.41
CA ALA A 181 -6.65 -16.79 23.95
C ALA A 181 -6.98 -17.94 22.98
N ASP A 182 -8.08 -17.83 22.23
CA ASP A 182 -8.53 -18.86 21.28
C ASP A 182 -7.92 -18.71 19.88
N PHE A 183 -7.15 -17.66 19.63
CA PHE A 183 -6.48 -17.45 18.34
C PHE A 183 -5.14 -18.16 18.32
N LYS A 184 -5.01 -19.13 17.42
CA LYS A 184 -3.72 -19.80 17.20
C LYS A 184 -2.83 -18.94 16.32
N PRO A 185 -1.61 -18.56 16.76
CA PRO A 185 -0.70 -17.77 15.96
C PRO A 185 -0.47 -18.37 14.57
N ILE A 186 -0.51 -17.53 13.54
CA ILE A 186 -0.33 -17.95 12.16
C ILE A 186 1.11 -17.71 11.74
N HIS A 187 1.88 -18.79 11.68
CA HIS A 187 3.28 -18.77 11.28
C HIS A 187 3.41 -18.79 9.75
N ARG A 188 4.17 -17.85 9.18
CA ARG A 188 4.52 -17.80 7.75
C ARG A 188 5.96 -17.34 7.56
N MET A 189 6.68 -18.02 6.69
CA MET A 189 8.02 -17.64 6.25
C MET A 189 7.97 -17.07 4.83
N GLY A 190 8.50 -15.87 4.65
CA GLY A 190 8.57 -15.23 3.34
C GLY A 190 7.24 -14.68 2.86
N GLN A 191 7.11 -14.55 1.54
CA GLN A 191 6.00 -13.85 0.88
C GLN A 191 4.64 -14.50 1.12
N PHE A 192 3.67 -13.68 1.52
CA PHE A 192 2.24 -13.97 1.48
C PHE A 192 1.43 -12.68 1.35
N ALA A 193 0.27 -12.78 0.73
CA ALA A 193 -0.77 -11.75 0.79
C ALA A 193 -1.74 -12.11 1.92
N TRP A 194 -2.18 -11.11 2.66
CA TRP A 194 -3.09 -11.28 3.78
C TRP A 194 -4.19 -10.22 3.77
N ARG A 195 -5.25 -10.48 4.54
CA ARG A 195 -6.33 -9.53 4.72
C ARG A 195 -6.87 -9.55 6.15
N TYR A 196 -7.40 -8.40 6.55
CA TYR A 196 -8.02 -8.20 7.85
C TYR A 196 -9.39 -7.52 7.69
N HIS A 197 -10.41 -8.05 8.36
CA HIS A 197 -11.74 -7.48 8.36
C HIS A 197 -12.03 -6.79 9.69
N PRO A 198 -12.15 -5.45 9.74
CA PRO A 198 -12.22 -4.71 11.00
C PRO A 198 -13.51 -4.96 11.78
N GLU A 199 -14.64 -5.22 11.11
CA GLU A 199 -15.93 -5.42 11.77
C GLU A 199 -16.10 -6.82 12.35
N THR A 200 -15.62 -7.84 11.62
CA THR A 200 -15.69 -9.23 12.09
C THR A 200 -14.44 -9.64 12.87
N HIS A 201 -13.46 -8.75 12.95
CA HIS A 201 -12.20 -8.95 13.65
C HIS A 201 -11.50 -10.24 13.22
N ARG A 202 -11.40 -10.46 11.90
CA ARG A 202 -10.82 -11.67 11.30
C ARG A 202 -9.55 -11.35 10.53
N PHE A 203 -8.54 -12.19 10.71
CA PHE A 203 -7.31 -12.21 9.92
C PHE A 203 -7.26 -13.46 9.07
N GLU A 204 -6.88 -13.33 7.80
CA GLU A 204 -6.74 -14.44 6.87
C GLU A 204 -5.47 -14.29 6.02
N VAL A 205 -4.78 -15.39 5.78
CA VAL A 205 -3.80 -15.48 4.69
C VAL A 205 -4.58 -15.64 3.40
N PHE A 206 -4.49 -14.65 2.51
CA PHE A 206 -5.22 -14.65 1.25
C PHE A 206 -4.56 -15.57 0.22
N ALA A 207 -3.22 -15.47 0.09
CA ALA A 207 -2.43 -16.33 -0.79
C ALA A 207 -1.01 -16.44 -0.27
N GLU A 208 -0.29 -17.51 -0.58
CA GLU A 208 1.06 -17.75 -0.08
C GLU A 208 2.05 -17.94 -1.23
N GLY A 209 3.26 -17.37 -1.07
CA GLY A 209 4.33 -17.43 -2.07
C GLY A 209 4.38 -16.21 -2.97
N GLY A 210 5.18 -16.27 -4.00
CA GLY A 210 5.51 -15.16 -4.88
C GLY A 210 6.92 -14.63 -4.67
N GLY A 211 7.16 -13.39 -5.09
CA GLY A 211 8.43 -12.72 -4.94
C GLY A 211 8.52 -11.81 -3.72
N ASN A 212 9.52 -10.95 -3.67
CA ASN A 212 9.57 -9.88 -2.70
C ASN A 212 8.70 -8.72 -3.20
N ALA A 213 7.46 -8.68 -2.77
CA ALA A 213 6.54 -7.60 -3.07
C ALA A 213 6.57 -6.54 -1.98
N PHE A 214 6.31 -5.31 -2.36
CA PHE A 214 6.18 -4.19 -1.44
C PHE A 214 4.85 -3.44 -1.63
N GLY A 215 3.86 -4.07 -2.26
CA GLY A 215 2.55 -3.50 -2.48
C GLY A 215 1.50 -4.54 -2.82
N VAL A 216 0.26 -4.19 -2.59
CA VAL A 216 -0.92 -4.90 -3.04
C VAL A 216 -1.74 -3.96 -3.93
N GLU A 217 -2.26 -4.48 -5.02
CA GLU A 217 -3.15 -3.77 -5.93
C GLU A 217 -4.45 -4.55 -6.11
N ILE A 218 -5.57 -3.84 -6.18
CA ILE A 218 -6.89 -4.44 -6.38
C ILE A 218 -7.59 -3.68 -7.50
N ASP A 219 -7.94 -4.36 -8.58
CA ASP A 219 -8.63 -3.72 -9.69
C ASP A 219 -10.15 -3.61 -9.47
N SER A 220 -10.84 -2.93 -10.39
CA SER A 220 -12.30 -2.75 -10.34
C SER A 220 -13.13 -4.04 -10.39
N LYS A 221 -12.51 -5.19 -10.56
CA LYS A 221 -13.17 -6.51 -10.51
C LYS A 221 -12.86 -7.26 -9.22
N GLY A 222 -12.17 -6.62 -8.26
CA GLY A 222 -11.78 -7.24 -6.99
C GLY A 222 -10.64 -8.24 -7.11
N ARG A 223 -9.88 -8.24 -8.22
CA ARG A 223 -8.73 -9.12 -8.40
C ARG A 223 -7.52 -8.54 -7.72
N VAL A 224 -6.79 -9.39 -6.99
CA VAL A 224 -5.67 -9.00 -6.14
C VAL A 224 -4.35 -9.29 -6.84
N TYR A 225 -3.44 -8.32 -6.81
CA TYR A 225 -2.14 -8.40 -7.45
C TYR A 225 -1.03 -7.88 -6.53
N SER A 226 0.20 -8.21 -6.90
CA SER A 226 1.39 -7.71 -6.22
C SER A 226 2.58 -7.67 -7.18
N GLY A 227 3.46 -6.70 -6.99
CA GLY A 227 4.71 -6.60 -7.72
C GLY A 227 5.71 -7.71 -7.41
N HIS A 228 6.89 -7.63 -7.99
CA HIS A 228 7.95 -8.62 -7.81
C HIS A 228 9.34 -8.00 -7.91
N ASN A 229 10.21 -8.33 -6.98
CA ASN A 229 11.63 -7.96 -7.02
C ASN A 229 12.47 -8.98 -7.80
N GLY A 230 11.98 -9.51 -8.87
CA GLY A 230 12.71 -10.43 -9.75
C GLY A 230 12.81 -9.91 -11.18
N GLY A 231 13.45 -10.67 -12.07
CA GLY A 231 13.70 -10.28 -13.44
C GLY A 231 12.89 -11.04 -14.49
N ASP A 232 11.93 -11.83 -14.11
CA ASP A 232 11.22 -12.78 -14.99
C ASP A 232 9.71 -12.53 -15.07
N THR A 233 9.18 -11.62 -14.24
CA THR A 233 7.76 -11.24 -14.24
C THR A 233 7.56 -9.84 -13.71
N ARG A 234 6.42 -9.18 -14.06
CA ARG A 234 5.97 -7.94 -13.44
C ARG A 234 5.33 -8.17 -12.07
N GLY A 235 4.96 -9.41 -11.75
CA GLY A 235 4.34 -9.73 -10.48
C GLY A 235 3.37 -10.90 -10.55
N PHE A 236 2.47 -10.94 -9.60
CA PHE A 236 1.55 -12.04 -9.37
C PHE A 236 0.10 -11.56 -9.35
N HIS A 237 -0.78 -12.31 -9.98
CA HIS A 237 -2.21 -12.25 -9.76
C HIS A 237 -2.56 -13.28 -8.70
N TYR A 238 -2.96 -12.85 -7.52
CA TYR A 238 -3.28 -13.73 -6.40
C TYR A 238 -4.73 -14.20 -6.44
N VAL A 239 -4.92 -15.49 -6.28
CA VAL A 239 -6.22 -16.15 -6.08
C VAL A 239 -6.32 -16.55 -4.63
N GLN A 240 -7.48 -16.35 -4.01
CA GLN A 240 -7.70 -16.71 -2.60
C GLN A 240 -7.41 -18.20 -2.37
N GLY A 241 -6.60 -18.51 -1.36
CA GLY A 241 -6.12 -19.85 -1.07
C GLY A 241 -5.04 -20.36 -2.01
N GLY A 242 -4.57 -19.53 -2.95
CA GLY A 242 -3.57 -19.91 -3.94
C GLY A 242 -2.16 -20.02 -3.37
N TYR A 243 -1.39 -20.96 -3.94
CA TYR A 243 0.03 -21.14 -3.66
C TYR A 243 0.86 -20.77 -4.87
N TYR A 244 1.94 -20.03 -4.65
CA TYR A 244 2.85 -19.53 -5.66
C TYR A 244 4.26 -19.94 -5.33
N ARG A 245 5.08 -20.21 -6.34
CA ARG A 245 6.48 -20.54 -6.12
C ARG A 245 7.18 -19.36 -5.43
N LYS A 246 7.80 -19.62 -4.28
CA LYS A 246 8.63 -18.62 -3.60
C LYS A 246 9.92 -18.44 -4.42
N SER A 247 10.18 -17.21 -4.86
CA SER A 247 11.42 -16.85 -5.54
C SER A 247 12.53 -16.63 -4.52
N PHE A 248 13.78 -16.90 -4.89
CA PHE A 248 14.99 -16.85 -4.05
C PHE A 248 15.04 -17.93 -2.95
N GLY A 249 16.16 -18.60 -2.78
CA GLY A 249 16.37 -19.73 -1.86
C GLY A 249 16.20 -19.43 -0.36
N LYS A 250 15.94 -18.17 0.02
CA LYS A 250 15.79 -17.72 1.39
C LYS A 250 14.34 -17.55 1.88
N HIS A 251 13.37 -18.00 1.11
CA HIS A 251 11.96 -17.73 1.36
C HIS A 251 11.23 -18.74 2.24
N GLY A 252 11.89 -19.76 2.68
CA GLY A 252 11.29 -20.84 3.48
C GLY A 252 10.30 -21.73 2.72
N ASN A 253 9.75 -22.70 3.40
CA ASN A 253 8.78 -23.63 2.83
C ASN A 253 7.38 -23.03 2.80
N LEU A 254 6.51 -23.56 1.92
CA LEU A 254 5.08 -23.32 2.01
C LEU A 254 4.50 -23.92 3.29
N SER A 255 3.46 -23.28 3.83
CA SER A 255 2.78 -23.75 5.05
C SER A 255 1.99 -25.04 4.84
N ASN A 256 1.57 -25.30 3.59
CA ASN A 256 0.86 -26.52 3.23
C ASN A 256 1.78 -27.41 2.37
N PRO A 257 2.34 -28.48 2.94
CA PRO A 257 3.20 -29.40 2.20
C PRO A 257 2.42 -30.23 1.17
N TYR A 258 1.09 -30.23 1.23
CA TYR A 258 0.21 -30.99 0.33
C TYR A 258 -0.36 -30.14 -0.80
N ALA A 259 0.16 -28.95 -1.05
CA ALA A 259 -0.23 -28.11 -2.19
C ALA A 259 0.08 -28.83 -3.50
N PHE A 260 -0.94 -29.01 -4.35
CA PHE A 260 -0.85 -29.72 -5.65
C PHE A 260 -0.22 -28.89 -6.77
N GLY A 261 0.75 -28.07 -6.48
CA GLY A 261 1.40 -27.22 -7.46
C GLY A 261 1.23 -25.76 -7.15
N HIS A 262 1.60 -24.91 -8.10
CA HIS A 262 1.66 -23.49 -7.92
C HIS A 262 0.88 -22.78 -9.02
N PHE A 263 0.16 -21.71 -8.66
CA PHE A 263 -0.31 -20.76 -9.64
C PHE A 263 0.88 -20.05 -10.31
N PRO A 264 0.82 -19.78 -11.63
CA PRO A 264 1.90 -19.11 -12.32
C PRO A 264 1.98 -17.62 -11.95
N ALA A 265 3.18 -17.08 -12.03
CA ALA A 265 3.39 -15.63 -12.10
C ALA A 265 2.77 -15.04 -13.37
N MET A 266 2.56 -13.74 -13.43
CA MET A 266 2.16 -13.07 -14.66
C MET A 266 3.28 -13.24 -15.71
N ALA A 267 2.92 -13.73 -16.91
CA ALA A 267 3.89 -13.93 -17.98
C ALA A 267 4.40 -12.57 -18.50
N HIS A 268 5.71 -12.48 -18.80
CA HIS A 268 6.30 -11.32 -19.44
C HIS A 268 7.41 -11.75 -20.38
N PRO A 269 7.53 -11.18 -21.59
CA PRO A 269 8.54 -11.63 -22.55
C PRO A 269 9.97 -11.47 -22.05
N LYS A 270 10.27 -10.34 -21.38
CA LYS A 270 11.58 -10.05 -20.81
C LYS A 270 11.48 -8.88 -19.86
N VAL A 271 11.58 -9.12 -18.56
CA VAL A 271 11.63 -8.06 -17.53
C VAL A 271 13.08 -7.81 -17.13
N LYS A 272 13.50 -6.54 -17.16
CA LYS A 272 14.63 -6.12 -16.35
C LYS A 272 14.16 -6.14 -14.89
N ARG A 273 15.05 -6.51 -13.99
CA ARG A 273 14.76 -6.63 -12.57
C ARG A 273 13.94 -5.45 -12.04
N PHE A 274 12.95 -5.74 -11.24
CA PHE A 274 12.21 -4.91 -10.31
C PHE A 274 10.87 -4.35 -10.82
N THR A 275 9.82 -4.71 -10.10
CA THR A 275 8.56 -3.98 -10.02
C THR A 275 8.22 -3.91 -8.53
N HIS A 276 8.42 -2.73 -7.90
CA HIS A 276 8.25 -2.56 -6.46
C HIS A 276 6.76 -2.54 -6.10
N THR A 277 6.06 -1.50 -6.50
CA THR A 277 4.61 -1.40 -6.47
C THR A 277 4.09 -1.18 -7.88
N PHE A 278 2.83 -1.41 -8.09
CA PHE A 278 2.17 -1.01 -9.31
C PHE A 278 0.70 -0.65 -9.08
N GLU A 279 0.15 0.09 -10.00
CA GLU A 279 -1.24 0.51 -10.09
C GLU A 279 -1.82 0.04 -11.42
N ILE A 280 -3.00 -0.56 -11.42
CA ILE A 280 -3.79 -0.76 -12.64
C ILE A 280 -4.60 0.51 -12.88
N TYR A 281 -4.20 1.27 -13.89
CA TYR A 281 -4.76 2.58 -14.14
C TYR A 281 -6.21 2.49 -14.61
N GLU A 282 -7.11 2.94 -13.78
CA GLU A 282 -8.54 3.09 -14.07
C GLU A 282 -9.01 4.51 -13.73
N GLY A 283 -8.12 5.49 -13.91
CA GLY A 283 -8.39 6.92 -13.81
C GLY A 283 -8.90 7.52 -15.11
N THR A 284 -9.14 8.84 -15.10
CA THR A 284 -9.78 9.55 -16.20
C THR A 284 -8.90 10.61 -16.86
N ALA A 285 -7.74 10.92 -16.29
CA ALA A 285 -6.92 12.05 -16.74
C ALA A 285 -5.85 11.68 -17.78
N LEU A 286 -5.42 10.42 -17.85
CA LEU A 286 -4.51 9.98 -18.90
C LEU A 286 -5.28 9.56 -20.17
N PRO A 287 -4.62 9.57 -21.35
CA PRO A 287 -5.23 9.10 -22.57
C PRO A 287 -5.85 7.70 -22.45
N LYS A 288 -7.00 7.49 -23.09
CA LYS A 288 -7.79 6.25 -23.03
C LYS A 288 -6.97 4.98 -23.30
N ARG A 289 -5.90 5.07 -24.10
CA ARG A 289 -4.99 3.94 -24.37
C ARG A 289 -4.29 3.38 -23.13
N TYR A 290 -4.22 4.15 -22.03
CA TYR A 290 -3.62 3.73 -20.78
C TYR A 290 -4.62 3.11 -19.79
N HIS A 291 -5.90 3.24 -20.04
CA HIS A 291 -6.91 2.65 -19.17
C HIS A 291 -6.79 1.12 -19.12
N GLY A 292 -6.76 0.56 -17.93
CA GLY A 292 -6.56 -0.88 -17.68
C GLY A 292 -5.11 -1.35 -17.81
N LYS A 293 -4.14 -0.45 -18.04
CA LYS A 293 -2.72 -0.81 -18.05
C LYS A 293 -2.12 -0.79 -16.65
N LEU A 294 -1.12 -1.64 -16.47
CA LEU A 294 -0.29 -1.68 -15.27
C LEU A 294 0.81 -0.61 -15.37
N PHE A 295 0.87 0.26 -14.36
CA PHE A 295 1.98 1.20 -14.17
C PHE A 295 2.82 0.74 -12.97
N GLY A 296 4.07 0.35 -13.21
CA GLY A 296 4.94 -0.24 -12.20
C GLY A 296 6.14 0.64 -11.88
N THR A 297 6.49 0.76 -10.60
CA THR A 297 7.66 1.50 -10.11
C THR A 297 8.90 0.63 -10.03
N ALA A 298 10.05 1.19 -10.38
CA ALA A 298 11.34 0.52 -10.33
C ALA A 298 12.39 1.42 -9.65
N PRO A 299 12.46 1.45 -8.32
CA PRO A 299 13.30 2.39 -7.57
C PRO A 299 14.79 2.23 -7.86
N ILE A 300 15.27 0.99 -8.03
CA ILE A 300 16.68 0.71 -8.33
C ILE A 300 17.03 1.11 -9.77
N LEU A 301 16.10 0.94 -10.72
CA LEU A 301 16.29 1.25 -12.13
C LEU A 301 15.84 2.67 -12.49
N ARG A 302 15.27 3.41 -11.54
CA ARG A 302 14.95 4.83 -11.61
C ARG A 302 13.94 5.19 -12.70
N TYR A 303 12.86 4.41 -12.81
CA TYR A 303 11.81 4.67 -13.78
C TYR A 303 10.45 4.10 -13.35
N VAL A 304 9.41 4.54 -14.05
CA VAL A 304 8.07 3.93 -14.03
C VAL A 304 7.81 3.32 -15.41
N VAL A 305 7.24 2.12 -15.45
CA VAL A 305 6.86 1.45 -16.72
C VAL A 305 5.36 1.42 -16.87
N ALA A 306 4.89 1.44 -18.14
CA ALA A 306 3.50 1.15 -18.50
C ALA A 306 3.47 -0.17 -19.27
N SER A 307 2.64 -1.11 -18.82
CA SER A 307 2.54 -2.44 -19.44
C SER A 307 1.08 -2.78 -19.77
N ASP A 308 0.85 -3.42 -20.90
CA ASP A 308 -0.41 -4.12 -21.16
C ASP A 308 -0.64 -5.19 -20.10
N LEU A 309 -1.90 -5.42 -19.74
CA LEU A 309 -2.33 -6.48 -18.85
C LEU A 309 -3.44 -7.28 -19.55
N LYS A 310 -3.11 -8.45 -20.07
CA LYS A 310 -4.02 -9.29 -20.87
C LYS A 310 -4.23 -10.64 -20.19
N PRO A 311 -5.46 -11.19 -20.14
CA PRO A 311 -5.67 -12.55 -19.64
C PRO A 311 -4.79 -13.58 -20.35
N HIS A 312 -4.23 -14.50 -19.59
CA HIS A 312 -3.38 -15.57 -20.09
C HIS A 312 -3.47 -16.83 -19.21
N GLY A 313 -4.25 -17.80 -19.65
CA GLY A 313 -4.57 -18.98 -18.83
C GLY A 313 -5.26 -18.60 -17.52
N SER A 314 -4.74 -19.08 -16.40
CA SER A 314 -5.24 -18.77 -15.05
C SER A 314 -4.71 -17.44 -14.47
N THR A 315 -3.90 -16.71 -15.23
CA THR A 315 -3.29 -15.44 -14.81
C THR A 315 -3.31 -14.43 -15.96
N PHE A 316 -2.32 -13.55 -16.01
CA PHE A 316 -2.19 -12.50 -17.01
C PHE A 316 -0.83 -12.56 -17.70
N ARG A 317 -0.77 -11.94 -18.87
CA ARG A 317 0.45 -11.59 -19.55
C ARG A 317 0.60 -10.09 -19.56
N THR A 318 1.80 -9.62 -19.28
CA THR A 318 2.18 -8.21 -19.36
C THR A 318 3.20 -8.00 -20.50
N GLU A 319 3.17 -6.81 -21.10
CA GLU A 319 4.10 -6.37 -22.13
C GLU A 319 4.25 -4.87 -22.05
N ASP A 320 5.47 -4.36 -22.00
CA ASP A 320 5.71 -2.90 -21.91
C ASP A 320 5.29 -2.22 -23.21
N VAL A 321 4.53 -1.14 -23.09
CA VAL A 321 3.89 -0.50 -24.26
C VAL A 321 4.54 0.80 -24.68
N ASP A 322 5.31 1.42 -23.80
CA ASP A 322 6.01 2.68 -24.04
C ASP A 322 7.43 2.63 -23.47
N LYS A 323 8.22 3.65 -23.79
CA LYS A 323 9.52 3.84 -23.11
C LYS A 323 9.29 4.07 -21.63
N PRO A 324 10.20 3.61 -20.76
CA PRO A 324 10.14 3.91 -19.33
C PRO A 324 10.02 5.42 -19.07
N ILE A 325 9.16 5.79 -18.13
CA ILE A 325 8.97 7.17 -17.68
C ILE A 325 10.09 7.46 -16.68
N THR A 326 10.95 8.39 -17.02
CA THR A 326 11.98 8.94 -16.14
C THR A 326 11.65 10.39 -15.84
N ILE A 327 12.26 10.96 -14.80
CA ILE A 327 12.15 12.37 -14.50
C ILE A 327 13.39 13.05 -15.00
N GLY A 328 13.20 14.03 -15.86
CA GLY A 328 14.12 15.05 -16.34
C GLY A 328 15.55 14.64 -16.69
N GLU A 329 16.21 15.49 -17.45
CA GLU A 329 17.65 15.46 -17.66
C GLU A 329 18.40 16.31 -16.63
N ASP A 330 17.67 16.94 -15.68
CA ASP A 330 18.25 17.76 -14.64
C ASP A 330 19.13 16.89 -13.71
N PRO A 331 20.38 17.22 -13.47
CA PRO A 331 21.23 16.54 -12.49
C PRO A 331 20.61 16.46 -11.08
N ALA A 332 19.70 17.37 -10.72
CA ALA A 332 18.95 17.33 -9.47
C ALA A 332 17.95 16.16 -9.42
N ASP A 333 17.47 15.67 -10.56
CA ASP A 333 16.50 14.58 -10.65
C ASP A 333 17.14 13.19 -10.83
N ARG A 334 18.47 13.12 -10.91
CA ARG A 334 19.24 11.87 -11.07
C ARG A 334 18.98 10.81 -9.99
N TRP A 335 18.40 11.22 -8.87
CA TRP A 335 18.12 10.32 -7.73
C TRP A 335 16.68 9.82 -7.69
N PHE A 336 15.92 10.00 -8.77
CA PHE A 336 14.57 9.45 -8.89
C PHE A 336 14.53 7.98 -8.50
N SER A 337 13.81 7.66 -7.44
CA SER A 337 13.69 6.34 -6.85
C SER A 337 12.22 6.05 -6.51
N PRO A 338 11.37 5.82 -7.55
CA PRO A 338 9.93 5.70 -7.37
C PRO A 338 9.59 4.43 -6.61
N VAL A 339 8.87 4.55 -5.51
CA VAL A 339 8.54 3.43 -4.60
C VAL A 339 7.04 3.14 -4.53
N GLU A 340 6.18 4.13 -4.73
CA GLU A 340 4.73 3.96 -4.70
C GLU A 340 4.10 4.69 -5.88
N ILE A 341 2.97 4.18 -6.36
CA ILE A 341 2.18 4.80 -7.42
C ILE A 341 0.70 4.55 -7.16
N GLN A 342 -0.13 5.60 -7.30
CA GLN A 342 -1.55 5.53 -7.04
C GLN A 342 -2.34 6.50 -7.90
N THR A 343 -3.56 6.12 -8.30
CA THR A 343 -4.52 7.02 -8.93
C THR A 343 -5.15 7.96 -7.91
N GLY A 344 -5.12 9.26 -8.17
CA GLY A 344 -5.73 10.27 -7.32
C GLY A 344 -7.17 10.62 -7.68
N PRO A 345 -7.80 11.50 -6.87
CA PRO A 345 -9.17 11.96 -7.07
C PRO A 345 -9.38 12.67 -8.42
N ASP A 346 -8.37 13.34 -8.94
CA ASP A 346 -8.35 14.01 -10.23
C ASP A 346 -8.14 13.06 -11.42
N GLY A 347 -7.98 11.76 -11.17
CA GLY A 347 -7.75 10.72 -12.17
C GLY A 347 -6.34 10.66 -12.74
N ASN A 348 -5.39 11.45 -12.22
CA ASN A 348 -3.97 11.34 -12.54
C ASN A 348 -3.29 10.28 -11.66
N LEU A 349 -2.09 9.86 -12.07
CA LEU A 349 -1.21 9.01 -11.26
C LEU A 349 -0.28 9.87 -10.41
N TYR A 350 -0.14 9.50 -9.15
CA TYR A 350 0.80 10.10 -8.21
C TYR A 350 1.89 9.09 -7.88
N VAL A 351 3.14 9.55 -7.87
CA VAL A 351 4.33 8.72 -7.67
C VAL A 351 5.11 9.27 -6.49
N ALA A 352 5.30 8.43 -5.46
CA ALA A 352 6.22 8.71 -4.37
C ALA A 352 7.65 8.38 -4.81
N ASP A 353 8.55 9.30 -4.59
CA ASP A 353 9.96 9.21 -4.90
C ASP A 353 10.79 9.40 -3.62
N PHE A 354 11.53 8.39 -3.23
CA PHE A 354 12.50 8.50 -2.12
C PHE A 354 13.55 9.57 -2.40
N HIS A 355 13.79 9.86 -3.66
CA HIS A 355 14.83 10.79 -4.09
C HIS A 355 16.18 10.47 -3.47
N ALA A 356 16.52 9.18 -3.39
CA ALA A 356 17.66 8.68 -2.65
C ALA A 356 18.88 8.46 -3.55
N ARG A 357 20.06 8.87 -3.07
CA ARG A 357 21.34 8.59 -3.73
C ARG A 357 21.57 7.10 -3.90
N GLN A 358 21.14 6.32 -2.92
CA GLN A 358 21.26 4.86 -2.87
C GLN A 358 19.95 4.22 -2.46
N VAL A 359 19.49 3.26 -3.25
CA VAL A 359 18.47 2.29 -2.87
C VAL A 359 19.12 0.92 -2.98
N ALA A 360 19.37 0.28 -1.84
CA ALA A 360 20.11 -0.98 -1.79
C ALA A 360 19.63 -1.81 -0.58
N HIS A 361 19.98 -3.09 -0.58
CA HIS A 361 19.79 -3.94 0.60
C HIS A 361 20.51 -3.35 1.80
N TYR A 362 19.93 -3.42 3.00
CA TYR A 362 20.47 -2.82 4.23
C TYR A 362 21.95 -3.19 4.49
N ILE A 363 22.41 -4.38 4.07
CA ILE A 363 23.81 -4.81 4.18
C ILE A 363 24.75 -3.92 3.36
N ALA A 364 24.26 -3.38 2.24
CA ALA A 364 25.04 -2.53 1.35
C ALA A 364 24.97 -1.04 1.72
N TYR A 365 24.16 -0.68 2.72
CA TYR A 365 24.10 0.71 3.18
C TYR A 365 25.39 1.11 3.92
N SER A 366 26.08 2.09 3.39
CA SER A 366 27.18 2.73 4.11
C SER A 366 26.61 3.60 5.24
N LYS A 367 27.27 3.63 6.40
CA LYS A 367 26.90 4.52 7.50
C LYS A 367 26.82 5.97 7.00
N GLY A 368 25.69 6.65 7.23
CA GLY A 368 25.49 8.05 6.87
C GLY A 368 25.01 8.33 5.43
N LEU A 369 24.67 7.30 4.64
CA LEU A 369 24.09 7.48 3.29
C LEU A 369 22.56 7.29 3.26
N THR A 370 21.89 7.54 4.37
CA THR A 370 20.43 7.61 4.39
C THR A 370 19.98 9.01 4.03
N ASP A 371 19.17 9.15 3.01
CA ASP A 371 18.63 10.43 2.55
C ASP A 371 17.20 10.65 3.11
N ALA A 372 17.01 10.38 4.41
CA ALA A 372 15.71 10.33 5.08
C ALA A 372 14.91 11.67 5.03
N ASP A 373 15.60 12.78 4.82
CA ASP A 373 15.00 14.11 4.74
C ASP A 373 14.71 14.55 3.28
N LEU A 374 15.14 13.75 2.30
CA LEU A 374 14.82 13.96 0.90
C LEU A 374 13.53 13.19 0.55
N GLY A 375 12.77 13.72 -0.39
CA GLY A 375 11.57 13.06 -0.86
C GLY A 375 10.74 13.95 -1.76
N ARG A 376 10.09 13.33 -2.75
CA ARG A 376 9.27 14.06 -3.71
C ARG A 376 8.02 13.27 -4.07
N ILE A 377 6.99 13.99 -4.46
CA ILE A 377 5.79 13.40 -5.04
C ILE A 377 5.53 14.06 -6.38
N TYR A 378 5.40 13.23 -7.39
CA TYR A 378 5.12 13.65 -8.76
C TYR A 378 3.71 13.27 -9.16
N ARG A 379 3.07 14.12 -9.95
CA ARG A 379 1.81 13.82 -10.62
C ARG A 379 2.07 13.61 -12.11
N LEU A 380 1.78 12.43 -12.61
CA LEU A 380 1.82 12.10 -14.03
C LEU A 380 0.52 12.52 -14.67
N LYS A 381 0.56 13.51 -15.54
CA LYS A 381 -0.59 14.07 -16.27
C LYS A 381 -0.36 14.10 -17.78
N ALA A 382 -1.43 13.98 -18.54
CA ALA A 382 -1.36 14.18 -19.97
C ALA A 382 -1.15 15.67 -20.29
N LYS A 383 -0.31 15.96 -21.31
CA LYS A 383 -0.06 17.34 -21.74
C LYS A 383 -1.36 17.97 -22.25
N GLY A 384 -1.66 19.17 -21.75
CA GLY A 384 -2.86 19.93 -22.17
C GLY A 384 -4.16 19.54 -21.50
N VAL A 385 -4.17 18.50 -20.64
CA VAL A 385 -5.35 18.12 -19.87
C VAL A 385 -5.37 18.89 -18.54
N LYS A 386 -6.44 19.63 -18.29
CA LYS A 386 -6.67 20.25 -16.97
C LYS A 386 -7.38 19.21 -16.10
N PRO A 387 -6.91 18.97 -14.85
CA PRO A 387 -7.61 18.10 -13.94
C PRO A 387 -9.01 18.66 -13.63
N PRO A 388 -10.02 17.80 -13.43
CA PRO A 388 -11.31 18.26 -12.96
C PRO A 388 -11.15 18.90 -11.58
N LYS A 389 -11.95 19.94 -11.31
CA LYS A 389 -12.01 20.47 -9.93
C LYS A 389 -12.63 19.42 -9.02
N PHE A 390 -11.95 19.14 -7.93
CA PHE A 390 -12.48 18.29 -6.88
C PHE A 390 -13.64 19.05 -6.19
N GLY A 391 -14.81 18.43 -6.16
CA GLY A 391 -15.98 18.97 -5.47
C GLY A 391 -16.28 18.14 -4.24
N ASP A 392 -17.53 18.14 -3.77
CA ASP A 392 -18.03 17.15 -2.80
C ASP A 392 -18.80 16.03 -3.53
N PRO A 393 -18.12 14.94 -3.96
CA PRO A 393 -18.75 13.83 -4.66
C PRO A 393 -19.40 12.82 -3.70
N PHE A 394 -19.19 12.93 -2.39
CA PHE A 394 -19.51 11.89 -1.42
C PHE A 394 -20.61 12.25 -0.43
N SER A 395 -21.41 13.29 -0.71
CA SER A 395 -22.64 13.52 0.06
C SER A 395 -23.56 12.28 -0.03
N PRO A 396 -24.41 12.00 0.99
CA PRO A 396 -25.27 10.81 0.99
C PRO A 396 -26.10 10.64 -0.28
N ALA A 397 -26.58 11.76 -0.87
CA ALA A 397 -27.33 11.72 -2.11
C ALA A 397 -26.48 11.29 -3.32
N LYS A 398 -25.20 11.64 -3.35
CA LYS A 398 -24.31 11.38 -4.49
C LYS A 398 -23.61 10.02 -4.43
N LEU A 399 -23.47 9.41 -3.24
CA LEU A 399 -22.74 8.15 -3.07
C LEU A 399 -23.22 7.07 -4.04
N VAL A 400 -24.51 6.76 -4.04
CA VAL A 400 -25.07 5.71 -4.92
C VAL A 400 -25.32 6.22 -6.32
N GLN A 401 -25.75 7.49 -6.48
CA GLN A 401 -26.16 8.01 -7.79
C GLN A 401 -24.98 8.33 -8.72
N THR A 402 -23.88 8.83 -8.18
CA THR A 402 -22.74 9.29 -8.97
C THR A 402 -21.43 8.65 -8.60
N ALA A 403 -21.06 8.57 -7.31
CA ALA A 403 -19.74 8.12 -6.91
C ALA A 403 -19.48 6.64 -7.24
N LEU A 404 -20.43 5.73 -6.96
CA LEU A 404 -20.33 4.31 -7.35
C LEU A 404 -20.28 4.08 -8.88
N ARG A 405 -20.73 5.03 -9.69
CA ARG A 405 -20.72 4.95 -11.16
C ARG A 405 -19.59 5.74 -11.79
N HIS A 406 -18.77 6.39 -10.98
CA HIS A 406 -17.75 7.29 -11.50
C HIS A 406 -16.72 6.52 -12.34
N PRO A 407 -16.28 7.05 -13.51
CA PRO A 407 -15.32 6.36 -14.36
C PRO A 407 -13.94 6.20 -13.69
N ASN A 408 -13.51 7.15 -12.84
CA ASN A 408 -12.31 7.01 -12.03
C ASN A 408 -12.55 6.03 -10.86
N ARG A 409 -11.74 4.97 -10.78
CA ARG A 409 -11.80 3.93 -9.74
C ARG A 409 -11.73 4.50 -8.32
N TRP A 410 -10.87 5.48 -8.09
CA TRP A 410 -10.71 6.08 -6.77
C TRP A 410 -12.06 6.56 -6.17
N HIS A 411 -12.93 7.18 -6.98
CA HIS A 411 -14.26 7.61 -6.51
C HIS A 411 -15.15 6.43 -6.12
N ARG A 412 -15.10 5.34 -6.89
CA ARG A 412 -15.92 4.15 -6.60
C ARG A 412 -15.46 3.45 -5.31
N GLU A 413 -14.16 3.29 -5.13
CA GLU A 413 -13.56 2.67 -3.93
C GLU A 413 -13.81 3.54 -2.69
N THR A 414 -13.65 4.86 -2.80
CA THR A 414 -13.98 5.79 -1.72
C THR A 414 -15.47 5.72 -1.35
N ALA A 415 -16.35 5.62 -2.35
CA ALA A 415 -17.78 5.45 -2.10
C ALA A 415 -18.11 4.14 -1.38
N LEU A 416 -17.50 3.01 -1.77
CA LEU A 416 -17.65 1.71 -1.07
C LEU A 416 -17.19 1.81 0.39
N ARG A 417 -16.02 2.38 0.63
CA ARG A 417 -15.51 2.61 1.98
C ARG A 417 -16.50 3.43 2.82
N LEU A 418 -16.97 4.57 2.29
CA LEU A 418 -17.89 5.46 2.99
C LEU A 418 -19.27 4.83 3.24
N LEU A 419 -19.74 3.97 2.35
CA LEU A 419 -20.97 3.19 2.59
C LEU A 419 -20.78 2.24 3.77
N GLY A 420 -19.64 1.54 3.82
CA GLY A 420 -19.26 0.69 4.94
C GLY A 420 -19.02 1.46 6.24
N ASP A 421 -18.48 2.69 6.18
CA ASP A 421 -18.27 3.54 7.35
C ASP A 421 -19.58 4.07 7.91
N ARG A 422 -20.48 4.54 7.05
CA ARG A 422 -21.75 5.19 7.45
C ARG A 422 -22.86 4.22 7.83
N LYS A 423 -22.89 3.04 7.20
CA LYS A 423 -23.92 1.98 7.41
C LYS A 423 -25.35 2.51 7.35
N ASP A 424 -25.62 3.45 6.43
CA ASP A 424 -26.91 4.11 6.31
C ASP A 424 -27.95 3.16 5.63
N PRO A 425 -28.93 2.64 6.38
CA PRO A 425 -29.91 1.70 5.84
C PRO A 425 -30.83 2.34 4.80
N THR A 426 -30.95 3.68 4.78
CA THR A 426 -31.79 4.40 3.80
C THR A 426 -31.26 4.31 2.36
N LEU A 427 -29.99 3.92 2.20
CA LEU A 427 -29.37 3.71 0.88
C LEU A 427 -29.60 2.30 0.31
N VAL A 428 -30.00 1.32 1.14
CA VAL A 428 -30.22 -0.07 0.70
C VAL A 428 -31.26 -0.19 -0.43
N PRO A 429 -32.43 0.49 -0.41
CA PRO A 429 -33.36 0.45 -1.52
C PRO A 429 -32.76 0.96 -2.84
N LYS A 430 -31.91 2.00 -2.78
CA LYS A 430 -31.22 2.56 -3.96
C LYS A 430 -30.21 1.58 -4.53
N LEU A 431 -29.42 0.92 -3.69
CA LEU A 431 -28.47 -0.12 -4.11
C LEU A 431 -29.18 -1.31 -4.75
N ARG A 432 -30.31 -1.74 -4.18
CA ARG A 432 -31.14 -2.80 -4.77
C ARG A 432 -31.75 -2.41 -6.11
N ALA A 433 -32.07 -1.13 -6.32
CA ALA A 433 -32.54 -0.65 -7.62
C ALA A 433 -31.43 -0.74 -8.67
N VAL A 434 -30.20 -0.32 -8.34
CA VAL A 434 -29.03 -0.45 -9.23
C VAL A 434 -28.81 -1.91 -9.63
N LEU A 435 -28.91 -2.86 -8.69
CA LEU A 435 -28.75 -4.29 -8.97
C LEU A 435 -29.82 -4.88 -9.91
N ARG A 436 -31.02 -4.30 -9.92
CA ARG A 436 -32.14 -4.77 -10.79
C ARG A 436 -32.12 -4.12 -12.17
N GLU A 437 -31.68 -2.88 -12.25
CA GLU A 437 -31.88 -2.02 -13.42
C GLU A 437 -30.59 -1.85 -14.25
N GLU A 438 -29.42 -2.11 -13.64
CA GLU A 438 -28.14 -1.90 -14.29
C GLU A 438 -27.33 -3.19 -14.40
N SER A 439 -26.30 -3.18 -15.22
CA SER A 439 -25.35 -4.28 -15.43
C SER A 439 -23.92 -3.78 -15.42
N GLY A 440 -22.95 -4.69 -15.47
CA GLY A 440 -21.52 -4.34 -15.53
C GLY A 440 -21.00 -3.73 -14.22
N GLN A 441 -20.16 -2.71 -14.34
CA GLN A 441 -19.46 -2.12 -13.19
C GLN A 441 -20.42 -1.50 -12.15
N PRO A 442 -21.48 -0.75 -12.49
CA PRO A 442 -22.39 -0.21 -11.47
C PRO A 442 -23.08 -1.28 -10.65
N ALA A 443 -23.58 -2.34 -11.28
CA ALA A 443 -24.20 -3.47 -10.58
C ALA A 443 -23.20 -4.18 -9.65
N LEU A 444 -21.96 -4.38 -10.10
CA LEU A 444 -20.90 -4.97 -9.30
C LEU A 444 -20.58 -4.11 -8.06
N GLN A 445 -20.50 -2.81 -8.22
CA GLN A 445 -20.28 -1.88 -7.10
C GLN A 445 -21.44 -1.90 -6.10
N ALA A 446 -22.69 -1.97 -6.59
CA ALA A 446 -23.86 -2.04 -5.74
C ALA A 446 -23.98 -3.39 -5.01
N LEU A 447 -23.44 -4.47 -5.59
CA LEU A 447 -23.37 -5.79 -4.95
C LEU A 447 -22.39 -5.80 -3.77
N TRP A 448 -21.26 -5.10 -3.90
CA TRP A 448 -20.26 -4.98 -2.83
C TRP A 448 -20.69 -4.02 -1.72
N ALA A 449 -21.45 -2.97 -2.07
CA ALA A 449 -21.96 -1.96 -1.13
C ALA A 449 -23.09 -2.51 -0.23
#